data_84c2feb4c4a2029fddc6f0cf3806f867
#
_entry.id   84c2feb4c4a2029fddc6f0cf3806f867
#
_cell.length_a   1.000
_cell.length_b   1.000
_cell.length_c   1.000
_cell.angle_alpha   90.00
_cell.angle_beta   90.00
_cell.angle_gamma   90.00
#
_symmetry.space_group_name_H-M   'P 1'
#
loop_
_entity.id
_entity.type
_entity.pdbx_description
1 polymer ?
#
loop_
_entity_poly.entity_id
_entity_poly.type
_entity_poly.pdbx_seq_one_letter_code
_entity_poly.pdbx_strand_id
1 'polypeptide(L)'
;RTGEGQFVDMALLDTQAAMLANLGANYLVSGKVPGRAGNAHQNIVPYQVFEVAPKPDGSADHIILAVGNDGQYAKFCQVAGRPDLAADPRYVKNQDRVRNRATLVPLLAEIMKTRTKPDWLAALEAAKVPCGAINNLAEVFADPHVQARGMVTHWQHPLKHDLKLVASPLKLEKTPVRTDLPPPLLGQHTDEVLGELLGFDAARI
;
A
#
# COMPACT_ATOMS: atom_id res chain seq x y z
N ARG A 1 -20.75 18.38 16.08
CA ARG A 1 -20.44 19.57 16.89
C ARG A 1 -21.70 20.41 17.16
N THR A 2 -22.71 20.31 16.30
CA THR A 2 -24.03 20.96 16.47
C THR A 2 -25.04 20.08 17.21
N GLY A 3 -24.80 18.80 17.31
CA GLY A 3 -25.77 17.80 17.79
C GLY A 3 -26.81 17.38 16.75
N GLU A 4 -26.75 17.95 15.56
CA GLU A 4 -27.63 17.60 14.46
C GLU A 4 -27.04 16.47 13.60
N GLY A 5 -27.78 15.40 13.44
CA GLY A 5 -27.46 14.32 12.50
C GLY A 5 -27.91 14.69 11.08
N GLN A 6 -27.34 14.01 10.09
CA GLN A 6 -27.77 14.16 8.70
C GLN A 6 -27.78 12.81 7.98
N PHE A 7 -28.57 12.72 6.93
CA PHE A 7 -28.53 11.58 6.02
C PHE A 7 -27.25 11.65 5.19
N VAL A 8 -26.57 10.50 5.04
CA VAL A 8 -25.39 10.37 4.20
C VAL A 8 -25.72 9.38 3.08
N ASP A 9 -25.84 9.89 1.86
CA ASP A 9 -25.98 9.06 0.66
C ASP A 9 -24.58 8.75 0.08
N MET A 10 -24.26 7.47 -0.02
CA MET A 10 -22.97 7.00 -0.56
C MET A 10 -23.20 5.81 -1.48
N ALA A 11 -23.13 6.04 -2.79
CA ALA A 11 -23.20 4.98 -3.77
C ALA A 11 -21.81 4.36 -4.03
N LEU A 12 -21.76 3.05 -4.21
CA LEU A 12 -20.51 2.34 -4.57
C LEU A 12 -19.94 2.83 -5.91
N LEU A 13 -20.82 3.14 -6.87
CA LEU A 13 -20.42 3.67 -8.18
C LEU A 13 -19.70 5.00 -8.05
N ASP A 14 -20.25 5.93 -7.26
CA ASP A 14 -19.67 7.25 -7.05
C ASP A 14 -18.31 7.16 -6.36
N THR A 15 -18.23 6.29 -5.36
CA THR A 15 -16.97 6.02 -4.64
C THR A 15 -15.93 5.44 -5.60
N GLN A 16 -16.30 4.46 -6.43
CA GLN A 16 -15.40 3.86 -7.42
C GLN A 16 -14.95 4.89 -8.47
N ALA A 17 -15.85 5.75 -8.95
CA ALA A 17 -15.50 6.82 -9.87
C ALA A 17 -14.54 7.85 -9.22
N ALA A 18 -14.75 8.21 -7.96
CA ALA A 18 -13.88 9.11 -7.21
C ALA A 18 -12.47 8.53 -7.02
N MET A 19 -12.32 7.21 -6.90
CA MET A 19 -11.02 6.54 -6.80
C MET A 19 -10.17 6.63 -8.07
N LEU A 20 -10.73 6.99 -9.22
CA LEU A 20 -9.96 7.17 -10.46
C LEU A 20 -8.98 8.35 -10.38
N ALA A 21 -9.19 9.26 -9.45
CA ALA A 21 -8.27 10.34 -9.06
C ALA A 21 -7.50 10.96 -10.26
N ASN A 22 -6.17 10.78 -10.27
CA ASN A 22 -5.29 11.36 -11.29
C ASN A 22 -5.50 10.78 -12.71
N LEU A 23 -5.87 9.51 -12.86
CA LEU A 23 -6.19 8.93 -14.17
C LEU A 23 -7.48 9.52 -14.74
N GLY A 24 -8.49 9.70 -13.88
CA GLY A 24 -9.72 10.41 -14.23
C GLY A 24 -9.45 11.85 -14.65
N ALA A 25 -8.61 12.58 -13.90
CA ALA A 25 -8.20 13.93 -14.24
C ALA A 25 -7.45 14.00 -15.59
N ASN A 26 -6.53 13.09 -15.84
CA ASN A 26 -5.82 13.00 -17.12
C ASN A 26 -6.80 12.84 -18.30
N TYR A 27 -7.81 11.98 -18.16
CA TYR A 27 -8.82 11.78 -19.19
C TYR A 27 -9.70 13.02 -19.37
N LEU A 28 -10.23 13.57 -18.28
CA LEU A 28 -11.14 14.73 -18.33
C LEU A 28 -10.49 15.97 -18.94
N VAL A 29 -9.17 16.16 -18.73
CA VAL A 29 -8.44 17.30 -19.31
C VAL A 29 -8.02 17.03 -20.75
N SER A 30 -7.59 15.81 -21.09
CA SER A 30 -7.00 15.51 -22.41
C SER A 30 -7.97 14.90 -23.41
N GLY A 31 -9.09 14.34 -22.97
CA GLY A 31 -10.01 13.52 -23.76
C GLY A 31 -9.44 12.16 -24.19
N LYS A 32 -8.21 11.82 -23.77
CA LYS A 32 -7.54 10.57 -24.19
C LYS A 32 -7.75 9.47 -23.16
N VAL A 33 -8.36 8.37 -23.59
CA VAL A 33 -8.55 7.19 -22.74
C VAL A 33 -7.18 6.56 -22.46
N PRO A 34 -6.78 6.42 -21.18
CA PRO A 34 -5.53 5.78 -20.83
C PRO A 34 -5.58 4.26 -21.11
N GLY A 35 -4.47 3.68 -21.54
CA GLY A 35 -4.30 2.24 -21.61
C GLY A 35 -4.09 1.61 -20.23
N ARG A 36 -3.96 0.28 -20.20
CA ARG A 36 -3.60 -0.47 -18.98
C ARG A 36 -2.15 -0.16 -18.60
N ALA A 37 -1.95 0.43 -17.43
CA ALA A 37 -0.63 0.76 -16.89
C ALA A 37 -0.08 -0.30 -15.92
N GLY A 38 -0.88 -1.29 -15.51
CA GLY A 38 -0.52 -2.20 -14.43
C GLY A 38 -0.30 -1.44 -13.13
N ASN A 39 0.86 -1.63 -12.51
CA ASN A 39 1.26 -0.88 -11.30
C ASN A 39 2.11 0.36 -11.61
N ALA A 40 2.34 0.70 -12.88
CA ALA A 40 3.17 1.82 -13.26
C ALA A 40 2.43 3.16 -13.17
N HIS A 41 3.12 4.18 -12.65
CA HIS A 41 2.59 5.54 -12.63
C HIS A 41 2.48 6.11 -14.06
N GLN A 42 1.33 6.75 -14.37
CA GLN A 42 1.05 7.25 -15.71
C GLN A 42 2.02 8.36 -16.15
N ASN A 43 2.33 9.28 -15.23
CA ASN A 43 3.01 10.55 -15.54
C ASN A 43 4.43 10.65 -14.97
N ILE A 44 4.94 9.61 -14.31
CA ILE A 44 6.27 9.59 -13.68
C ILE A 44 6.99 8.29 -14.02
N VAL A 45 8.25 8.40 -14.47
CA VAL A 45 9.08 7.25 -14.85
C VAL A 45 10.52 7.43 -14.33
N PRO A 46 11.07 6.39 -13.68
CA PRO A 46 10.45 5.15 -13.23
C PRO A 46 9.67 5.34 -11.92
N TYR A 47 8.42 4.89 -11.91
CA TYR A 47 7.62 4.77 -10.70
C TYR A 47 6.70 3.55 -10.85
N GLN A 48 7.20 2.39 -10.44
CA GLN A 48 6.52 1.10 -10.57
C GLN A 48 7.23 0.01 -9.78
N VAL A 49 6.61 -1.16 -9.71
CA VAL A 49 7.23 -2.37 -9.19
C VAL A 49 8.21 -2.93 -10.22
N PHE A 50 9.39 -3.33 -9.76
CA PHE A 50 10.39 -4.06 -10.53
C PHE A 50 10.71 -5.39 -9.84
N GLU A 51 10.87 -6.42 -10.65
CA GLU A 51 11.48 -7.68 -10.23
C GLU A 51 12.96 -7.44 -9.98
N VAL A 52 13.48 -8.02 -8.90
CA VAL A 52 14.90 -7.98 -8.52
C VAL A 52 15.50 -9.39 -8.58
N ALA A 53 16.75 -9.57 -8.19
CA ALA A 53 17.31 -10.91 -8.09
C ALA A 53 16.42 -11.82 -7.23
N PRO A 54 16.22 -13.09 -7.62
CA PRO A 54 15.32 -14.00 -6.91
C PRO A 54 15.80 -14.27 -5.48
N LYS A 55 14.86 -14.69 -4.64
CA LYS A 55 15.18 -15.16 -3.28
C LYS A 55 16.03 -16.43 -3.32
N PRO A 56 16.67 -16.81 -2.20
CA PRO A 56 17.49 -18.02 -2.13
C PRO A 56 16.74 -19.31 -2.49
N ASP A 57 15.44 -19.34 -2.31
CA ASP A 57 14.55 -20.47 -2.69
C ASP A 57 14.15 -20.47 -4.17
N GLY A 58 14.66 -19.51 -4.95
CA GLY A 58 14.33 -19.33 -6.37
C GLY A 58 13.01 -18.59 -6.66
N SER A 59 12.25 -18.21 -5.66
CA SER A 59 11.03 -17.46 -5.84
C SER A 59 11.31 -16.00 -6.26
N ALA A 60 10.42 -15.43 -7.06
CA ALA A 60 10.52 -14.04 -7.51
C ALA A 60 10.46 -13.06 -6.34
N ASP A 61 11.28 -12.02 -6.38
CA ASP A 61 11.27 -10.94 -5.42
C ASP A 61 11.14 -9.57 -6.09
N HIS A 62 10.57 -8.61 -5.39
CA HIS A 62 10.18 -7.33 -5.98
C HIS A 62 10.39 -6.17 -5.03
N ILE A 63 10.67 -4.99 -5.60
CA ILE A 63 10.59 -3.70 -4.91
C ILE A 63 9.77 -2.71 -5.71
N ILE A 64 9.18 -1.72 -5.05
CA ILE A 64 8.73 -0.51 -5.72
C ILE A 64 9.87 0.49 -5.79
N LEU A 65 10.11 1.05 -6.96
CA LEU A 65 10.99 2.18 -7.17
C LEU A 65 10.13 3.39 -7.52
N ALA A 66 10.26 4.49 -6.75
CA ALA A 66 9.39 5.66 -6.85
C ALA A 66 10.20 6.94 -7.08
N VAL A 67 10.77 7.09 -8.26
CA VAL A 67 11.58 8.25 -8.66
C VAL A 67 10.67 9.42 -9.01
N GLY A 68 10.47 10.34 -8.06
CA GLY A 68 9.51 11.45 -8.19
C GLY A 68 10.03 12.68 -8.95
N ASN A 69 11.35 12.82 -9.16
CA ASN A 69 11.95 13.96 -9.84
C ASN A 69 13.29 13.63 -10.50
N ASP A 70 13.81 14.58 -11.31
CA ASP A 70 15.03 14.37 -12.10
C ASP A 70 16.28 14.17 -11.22
N GLY A 71 16.36 14.83 -10.06
CA GLY A 71 17.49 14.67 -9.13
C GLY A 71 17.51 13.27 -8.51
N GLN A 72 16.36 12.71 -8.16
CA GLN A 72 16.24 11.32 -7.70
C GLN A 72 16.58 10.32 -8.81
N TYR A 73 16.23 10.64 -10.06
CA TYR A 73 16.61 9.81 -11.22
C TYR A 73 18.13 9.74 -11.39
N ALA A 74 18.80 10.88 -11.33
CA ALA A 74 20.27 10.93 -11.43
C ALA A 74 20.93 10.10 -10.31
N LYS A 75 20.45 10.22 -9.06
CA LYS A 75 20.92 9.40 -7.93
C LYS A 75 20.66 7.92 -8.13
N PHE A 76 19.47 7.55 -8.59
CA PHE A 76 19.15 6.17 -8.94
C PHE A 76 20.13 5.62 -9.98
N CYS A 77 20.40 6.35 -11.05
CA CYS A 77 21.36 5.94 -12.08
C CYS A 77 22.78 5.72 -11.51
N GLN A 78 23.21 6.55 -10.57
CA GLN A 78 24.50 6.36 -9.88
C GLN A 78 24.51 5.08 -9.06
N VAL A 79 23.47 4.84 -8.24
CA VAL A 79 23.32 3.60 -7.45
C VAL A 79 23.26 2.37 -8.35
N ALA A 80 22.60 2.49 -9.49
CA ALA A 80 22.47 1.43 -10.48
C ALA A 80 23.77 1.18 -11.31
N GLY A 81 24.82 1.98 -11.12
CA GLY A 81 26.06 1.88 -11.91
C GLY A 81 25.88 2.30 -13.37
N ARG A 82 24.85 3.10 -13.66
CA ARG A 82 24.50 3.56 -15.03
C ARG A 82 24.37 5.10 -15.08
N PRO A 83 25.47 5.83 -14.77
CA PRO A 83 25.46 7.30 -14.86
C PRO A 83 25.20 7.81 -16.27
N ASP A 84 25.51 7.01 -17.29
CA ASP A 84 25.21 7.27 -18.70
C ASP A 84 23.73 7.54 -18.94
N LEU A 85 22.83 6.83 -18.27
CA LEU A 85 21.39 7.03 -18.40
C LEU A 85 20.92 8.38 -17.82
N ALA A 86 21.61 8.88 -16.78
CA ALA A 86 21.31 10.20 -16.23
C ALA A 86 21.72 11.34 -17.15
N ALA A 87 22.71 11.12 -18.01
CA ALA A 87 23.20 12.09 -18.99
C ALA A 87 22.53 11.98 -20.37
N ASP A 88 21.79 10.90 -20.63
CA ASP A 88 21.14 10.68 -21.92
C ASP A 88 19.98 11.67 -22.12
N PRO A 89 19.99 12.49 -23.21
CA PRO A 89 18.94 13.48 -23.46
C PRO A 89 17.52 12.88 -23.53
N ARG A 90 17.40 11.60 -23.86
CA ARG A 90 16.11 10.90 -23.89
C ARG A 90 15.53 10.66 -22.50
N TYR A 91 16.34 10.78 -21.42
CA TYR A 91 15.96 10.36 -20.07
C TYR A 91 16.23 11.40 -18.98
N VAL A 92 16.92 12.51 -19.29
CA VAL A 92 17.27 13.56 -18.30
C VAL A 92 16.04 14.12 -17.61
N LYS A 93 14.99 14.44 -18.35
CA LYS A 93 13.75 15.01 -17.82
C LYS A 93 12.64 13.97 -17.70
N ASN A 94 11.81 14.09 -16.65
CA ASN A 94 10.68 13.16 -16.48
C ASN A 94 9.78 13.11 -17.72
N GLN A 95 9.52 14.24 -18.36
CA GLN A 95 8.70 14.31 -19.57
C GLN A 95 9.28 13.43 -20.70
N ASP A 96 10.60 13.44 -20.85
CA ASP A 96 11.29 12.64 -21.86
C ASP A 96 11.30 11.16 -21.47
N ARG A 97 11.50 10.83 -20.19
CA ARG A 97 11.35 9.46 -19.69
C ARG A 97 9.95 8.90 -19.93
N VAL A 98 8.90 9.71 -19.70
CA VAL A 98 7.51 9.31 -20.00
C VAL A 98 7.32 9.02 -21.48
N ARG A 99 7.85 9.87 -22.37
CA ARG A 99 7.78 9.64 -23.84
C ARG A 99 8.52 8.39 -24.26
N ASN A 100 9.67 8.13 -23.64
CA ASN A 100 10.58 7.04 -23.99
C ASN A 100 10.44 5.84 -23.04
N ARG A 101 9.32 5.72 -22.30
CA ARG A 101 9.13 4.63 -21.30
C ARG A 101 9.27 3.24 -21.92
N ALA A 102 8.82 3.06 -23.16
CA ALA A 102 8.88 1.78 -23.83
C ALA A 102 10.31 1.25 -24.04
N THR A 103 11.30 2.14 -24.10
CA THR A 103 12.73 1.78 -24.19
C THR A 103 13.42 1.81 -22.84
N LEU A 104 13.08 2.75 -21.97
CA LEU A 104 13.74 2.90 -20.67
C LEU A 104 13.34 1.79 -19.68
N VAL A 105 12.05 1.49 -19.53
CA VAL A 105 11.56 0.56 -18.51
C VAL A 105 12.13 -0.85 -18.67
N PRO A 106 12.17 -1.46 -19.88
CA PRO A 106 12.81 -2.77 -20.04
C PRO A 106 14.29 -2.76 -19.67
N LEU A 107 15.02 -1.70 -20.02
CA LEU A 107 16.44 -1.55 -19.68
C LEU A 107 16.63 -1.47 -18.16
N LEU A 108 15.79 -0.71 -17.46
CA LEU A 108 15.80 -0.65 -16.00
C LEU A 108 15.43 -2.00 -15.36
N ALA A 109 14.49 -2.74 -15.94
CA ALA A 109 14.09 -4.03 -15.45
C ALA A 109 15.28 -5.04 -15.41
N GLU A 110 16.13 -5.04 -16.45
CA GLU A 110 17.32 -5.89 -16.44
C GLU A 110 18.37 -5.42 -15.41
N ILE A 111 18.52 -4.12 -15.22
CA ILE A 111 19.40 -3.57 -14.18
C ILE A 111 18.88 -3.99 -12.79
N MET A 112 17.58 -3.91 -12.54
CA MET A 112 17.02 -4.23 -11.24
C MET A 112 17.22 -5.69 -10.84
N LYS A 113 17.29 -6.62 -11.79
CA LYS A 113 17.57 -8.04 -11.54
C LYS A 113 19.00 -8.34 -11.11
N THR A 114 19.92 -7.37 -11.16
CA THR A 114 21.34 -7.57 -10.84
C THR A 114 21.65 -7.63 -9.34
N ARG A 115 20.71 -7.24 -8.47
CA ARG A 115 20.89 -7.24 -7.01
C ARG A 115 19.68 -7.78 -6.29
N THR A 116 19.87 -8.25 -5.06
CA THR A 116 18.79 -8.70 -4.19
C THR A 116 17.93 -7.53 -3.67
N LYS A 117 16.73 -7.81 -3.19
CA LYS A 117 15.85 -6.82 -2.55
C LYS A 117 16.54 -6.09 -1.38
N PRO A 118 17.17 -6.76 -0.41
CA PRO A 118 17.88 -6.05 0.66
C PRO A 118 18.98 -5.12 0.16
N ASP A 119 19.79 -5.55 -0.82
CA ASP A 119 20.87 -4.74 -1.36
C ASP A 119 20.36 -3.48 -2.07
N TRP A 120 19.29 -3.61 -2.86
CA TRP A 120 18.67 -2.47 -3.51
C TRP A 120 18.09 -1.48 -2.51
N LEU A 121 17.32 -1.98 -1.52
CA LEU A 121 16.70 -1.11 -0.50
C LEU A 121 17.77 -0.34 0.26
N ALA A 122 18.81 -1.00 0.76
CA ALA A 122 19.90 -0.35 1.50
C ALA A 122 20.60 0.73 0.67
N ALA A 123 20.93 0.43 -0.60
CA ALA A 123 21.63 1.37 -1.48
C ALA A 123 20.76 2.58 -1.89
N LEU A 124 19.47 2.35 -2.17
CA LEU A 124 18.54 3.39 -2.57
C LEU A 124 18.17 4.30 -1.39
N GLU A 125 17.96 3.74 -0.20
CA GLU A 125 17.71 4.51 1.02
C GLU A 125 18.89 5.41 1.39
N ALA A 126 20.12 4.87 1.34
CA ALA A 126 21.34 5.65 1.57
C ALA A 126 21.47 6.84 0.60
N ALA A 127 21.05 6.65 -0.66
CA ALA A 127 21.04 7.70 -1.68
C ALA A 127 19.82 8.63 -1.59
N LYS A 128 18.88 8.39 -0.67
CA LYS A 128 17.59 9.11 -0.54
C LYS A 128 16.76 9.05 -1.83
N VAL A 129 16.72 7.88 -2.45
CA VAL A 129 15.83 7.55 -3.56
C VAL A 129 14.66 6.76 -3.00
N PRO A 130 13.42 7.24 -3.13
CA PRO A 130 12.25 6.56 -2.58
C PRO A 130 12.07 5.17 -3.19
N CYS A 131 11.99 4.19 -2.32
CA CYS A 131 11.77 2.77 -2.66
C CYS A 131 11.03 2.08 -1.51
N GLY A 132 10.57 0.86 -1.75
CA GLY A 132 9.94 0.05 -0.72
C GLY A 132 9.91 -1.43 -1.10
N ALA A 133 9.89 -2.29 -0.09
CA ALA A 133 9.75 -3.73 -0.29
C ALA A 133 8.32 -4.06 -0.77
N ILE A 134 8.21 -5.03 -1.67
CA ILE A 134 6.95 -5.72 -1.93
C ILE A 134 6.98 -6.99 -1.09
N ASN A 135 6.13 -7.03 -0.09
CA ASN A 135 6.12 -8.07 0.92
C ASN A 135 4.88 -8.98 0.77
N ASN A 136 5.05 -10.27 1.04
CA ASN A 136 3.93 -11.16 1.29
C ASN A 136 3.39 -10.97 2.73
N LEU A 137 2.27 -11.62 3.07
CA LEU A 137 1.64 -11.43 4.39
C LEU A 137 2.56 -11.86 5.55
N ALA A 138 3.37 -12.89 5.39
CA ALA A 138 4.30 -13.32 6.43
C ALA A 138 5.38 -12.25 6.64
N GLU A 139 5.95 -11.71 5.57
CA GLU A 139 6.93 -10.62 5.62
C GLU A 139 6.33 -9.34 6.23
N VAL A 140 5.07 -8.98 5.88
CA VAL A 140 4.38 -7.83 6.49
C VAL A 140 4.27 -7.98 8.01
N PHE A 141 3.79 -9.12 8.50
CA PHE A 141 3.61 -9.31 9.94
C PHE A 141 4.90 -9.63 10.70
N ALA A 142 5.99 -9.97 9.99
CA ALA A 142 7.33 -10.07 10.57
C ALA A 142 8.10 -8.74 10.57
N ASP A 143 7.61 -7.72 9.87
CA ASP A 143 8.25 -6.41 9.79
C ASP A 143 8.37 -5.76 11.18
N PRO A 144 9.57 -5.33 11.61
CA PRO A 144 9.78 -4.75 12.93
C PRO A 144 8.93 -3.51 13.21
N HIS A 145 8.65 -2.70 12.20
CA HIS A 145 7.80 -1.51 12.35
C HIS A 145 6.33 -1.90 12.54
N VAL A 146 5.83 -2.87 11.78
CA VAL A 146 4.47 -3.40 11.93
C VAL A 146 4.27 -4.00 13.33
N GLN A 147 5.28 -4.74 13.82
CA GLN A 147 5.27 -5.28 15.18
C GLN A 147 5.33 -4.19 16.24
N ALA A 148 6.24 -3.22 16.12
CA ALA A 148 6.33 -2.09 17.04
C ALA A 148 5.06 -1.24 17.09
N ARG A 149 4.30 -1.19 15.99
CA ARG A 149 2.99 -0.53 15.90
C ARG A 149 1.85 -1.37 16.49
N GLY A 150 2.12 -2.60 16.95
CA GLY A 150 1.11 -3.47 17.54
C GLY A 150 -0.02 -3.81 16.56
N MET A 151 0.32 -4.13 15.32
CA MET A 151 -0.67 -4.39 14.27
C MET A 151 -1.24 -5.81 14.30
N VAL A 152 -0.84 -6.64 15.27
CA VAL A 152 -1.46 -7.94 15.58
C VAL A 152 -1.97 -7.90 17.00
N THR A 153 -3.27 -8.21 17.17
CA THR A 153 -3.91 -8.37 18.48
C THR A 153 -4.09 -9.85 18.79
N HIS A 154 -4.05 -10.19 20.08
CA HIS A 154 -4.22 -11.53 20.61
C HIS A 154 -5.47 -11.56 21.50
N TRP A 155 -6.36 -12.48 21.24
CA TRP A 155 -7.65 -12.57 21.92
C TRP A 155 -7.86 -13.95 22.53
N GLN A 156 -8.35 -13.97 23.77
CA GLN A 156 -8.87 -15.19 24.37
C GLN A 156 -10.28 -15.42 23.83
N HIS A 157 -10.45 -16.40 22.97
CA HIS A 157 -11.73 -16.70 22.34
C HIS A 157 -12.18 -18.13 22.70
N PRO A 158 -13.47 -18.37 22.99
CA PRO A 158 -13.96 -19.68 23.41
C PRO A 158 -13.62 -20.83 22.45
N LEU A 159 -13.61 -20.56 21.16
CA LEU A 159 -13.31 -21.56 20.12
C LEU A 159 -11.83 -21.63 19.75
N LYS A 160 -11.01 -20.65 20.14
CA LYS A 160 -9.58 -20.61 19.81
C LYS A 160 -8.83 -19.78 20.84
N HIS A 161 -8.07 -20.43 21.68
CA HIS A 161 -7.41 -19.85 22.85
C HIS A 161 -6.50 -18.65 22.55
N ASP A 162 -5.80 -18.62 21.43
CA ASP A 162 -5.01 -17.48 20.95
C ASP A 162 -5.48 -17.11 19.54
N LEU A 163 -6.58 -16.36 19.46
CA LEU A 163 -7.07 -15.83 18.19
C LEU A 163 -6.30 -14.56 17.83
N LYS A 164 -5.53 -14.62 16.74
CA LYS A 164 -4.78 -13.48 16.20
C LYS A 164 -5.61 -12.75 15.17
N LEU A 165 -5.74 -11.44 15.32
CA LEU A 165 -6.45 -10.58 14.39
C LEU A 165 -5.61 -9.34 14.05
N VAL A 166 -5.88 -8.73 12.89
CA VAL A 166 -5.28 -7.46 12.51
C VAL A 166 -5.85 -6.34 13.40
N ALA A 167 -4.96 -5.55 14.00
CA ALA A 167 -5.35 -4.43 14.85
C ALA A 167 -5.93 -3.26 14.04
N SER A 168 -6.69 -2.39 14.72
CA SER A 168 -7.08 -1.11 14.14
C SER A 168 -5.84 -0.23 13.84
N PRO A 169 -5.77 0.44 12.69
CA PRO A 169 -4.73 1.41 12.39
C PRO A 169 -4.91 2.72 13.16
N LEU A 170 -6.09 2.97 13.71
CA LEU A 170 -6.38 4.16 14.50
C LEU A 170 -5.70 4.09 15.87
N LYS A 171 -4.88 5.10 16.16
CA LYS A 171 -4.17 5.25 17.44
C LYS A 171 -4.64 6.55 18.10
N LEU A 172 -5.81 6.47 18.75
CA LEU A 172 -6.38 7.61 19.45
C LEU A 172 -5.73 7.74 20.83
N GLU A 173 -5.16 8.89 21.13
CA GLU A 173 -4.42 9.15 22.35
C GLU A 173 -5.33 9.14 23.58
N LYS A 174 -6.46 9.85 23.50
CA LYS A 174 -7.37 10.04 24.65
C LYS A 174 -8.46 8.97 24.77
N THR A 175 -8.84 8.37 23.64
CA THR A 175 -9.90 7.36 23.56
C THR A 175 -9.42 6.17 22.72
N PRO A 176 -8.48 5.37 23.24
CA PRO A 176 -7.92 4.26 22.47
C PRO A 176 -9.01 3.27 22.04
N VAL A 177 -8.76 2.60 20.91
CA VAL A 177 -9.64 1.51 20.47
C VAL A 177 -9.66 0.41 21.52
N ARG A 178 -10.84 -0.04 21.89
CA ARG A 178 -11.02 -1.15 22.84
C ARG A 178 -10.50 -2.45 22.27
N THR A 179 -9.81 -3.21 23.10
CA THR A 179 -9.24 -4.53 22.77
C THR A 179 -9.55 -5.57 23.85
N ASP A 180 -10.63 -5.35 24.60
CA ASP A 180 -11.05 -6.17 25.72
C ASP A 180 -12.20 -7.14 25.38
N LEU A 181 -12.85 -6.96 24.23
CA LEU A 181 -13.92 -7.82 23.76
C LEU A 181 -13.50 -8.60 22.51
N PRO A 182 -13.36 -9.93 22.57
CA PRO A 182 -13.11 -10.74 21.37
C PRO A 182 -14.34 -10.75 20.45
N PRO A 183 -14.22 -11.20 19.21
CA PRO A 183 -15.35 -11.45 18.34
C PRO A 183 -16.36 -12.38 19.05
N PRO A 184 -17.67 -12.05 19.05
CA PRO A 184 -18.66 -12.84 19.77
C PRO A 184 -18.99 -14.16 19.05
N LEU A 185 -19.48 -15.13 19.81
CA LEU A 185 -20.18 -16.27 19.23
C LEU A 185 -21.55 -15.85 18.69
N LEU A 186 -22.10 -16.64 17.78
CA LEU A 186 -23.45 -16.40 17.28
C LEU A 186 -24.47 -16.38 18.43
N GLY A 187 -25.22 -15.29 18.53
CA GLY A 187 -26.21 -15.10 19.58
C GLY A 187 -25.66 -14.79 20.99
N GLN A 188 -24.35 -14.66 21.16
CA GLN A 188 -23.73 -14.49 22.49
C GLN A 188 -24.31 -13.32 23.31
N HIS A 189 -24.71 -12.24 22.65
CA HIS A 189 -25.22 -11.02 23.31
C HIS A 189 -26.71 -10.77 23.04
N THR A 190 -27.45 -11.78 22.55
CA THR A 190 -28.86 -11.61 22.20
C THR A 190 -29.69 -11.20 23.42
N ASP A 191 -29.57 -11.94 24.51
CA ASP A 191 -30.36 -11.69 25.73
C ASP A 191 -29.97 -10.35 26.37
N GLU A 192 -28.68 -10.03 26.39
CA GLU A 192 -28.16 -8.74 26.87
C GLU A 192 -28.75 -7.56 26.06
N VAL A 193 -28.68 -7.64 24.76
CA VAL A 193 -29.14 -6.53 23.90
C VAL A 193 -30.66 -6.40 23.90
N LEU A 194 -31.39 -7.51 23.79
CA LEU A 194 -32.85 -7.47 23.74
C LEU A 194 -33.46 -7.21 25.11
N GLY A 195 -32.91 -7.83 26.17
CA GLY A 195 -33.40 -7.67 27.54
C GLY A 195 -32.93 -6.37 28.18
N GLU A 196 -31.62 -6.18 28.33
CA GLU A 196 -31.07 -5.07 29.11
C GLU A 196 -31.13 -3.71 28.37
N LEU A 197 -30.86 -3.67 27.05
CA LEU A 197 -30.88 -2.41 26.35
C LEU A 197 -32.24 -2.04 25.77
N LEU A 198 -33.03 -3.02 25.29
CA LEU A 198 -34.33 -2.77 24.66
C LEU A 198 -35.51 -3.06 25.56
N GLY A 199 -35.30 -3.64 26.75
CA GLY A 199 -36.34 -3.89 27.73
C GLY A 199 -37.35 -4.98 27.34
N PHE A 200 -36.94 -5.93 26.48
CA PHE A 200 -37.78 -7.06 26.12
C PHE A 200 -37.81 -8.06 27.26
N ASP A 201 -38.98 -8.63 27.54
CA ASP A 201 -39.13 -9.72 28.47
C ASP A 201 -38.72 -11.07 27.84
N ALA A 202 -38.51 -12.08 28.67
CA ALA A 202 -38.05 -13.41 28.25
C ALA A 202 -39.04 -14.14 27.30
N ALA A 203 -40.31 -13.69 27.23
CA ALA A 203 -41.28 -14.28 26.29
C ALA A 203 -41.18 -13.70 24.87
N ARG A 204 -40.48 -12.57 24.72
CA ARG A 204 -40.23 -11.89 23.45
C ARG A 204 -38.84 -12.19 22.88
N ILE A 205 -37.90 -12.62 23.70
CA ILE A 205 -36.57 -13.08 23.34
C ILE A 205 -36.61 -14.54 22.91
#